data_6a7dcc6d329971b1840629c1827ab2fd
#
_entry.id   6a7dcc6d329971b1840629c1827ab2fd
#
_cell.length_a   1.000
_cell.length_b   1.000
_cell.length_c   1.000
_cell.angle_alpha   90.00
_cell.angle_beta   90.00
_cell.angle_gamma   90.00
#
_symmetry.space_group_name_H-M   'P 1'
#
loop_
_entity.id
_entity.type
_entity.pdbx_description
1 polymer ?
#
loop_
_entity_poly.entity_id
_entity_poly.type
_entity_poly.pdbx_seq_one_letter_code
_entity_poly.pdbx_strand_id
1 'polypeptide(L)'
;SKLCDYDYTTVSDEKHHPFTHDEINLIRNTSPSPEKDMVLILLYTGIRAEEFLILENKNIHLDDQYFITGVKTDAGKSRIIPIHNDILPIIQKYYNPKKHYFWDFNGSQRIYQTLRWRFDRLMKQLNIDHIPHDTRHTTATAMHNANLDIMYIKLILGHHINDITQRVYIHSNPKILVDEINKMKL
;
A
#
# COMPACT_ATOMS: atom_id res chain seq x y z
N SER A 1 3.61 -16.11 -31.12
CA SER A 1 3.48 -15.03 -30.17
C SER A 1 2.27 -15.33 -29.28
N LYS A 2 2.51 -16.04 -28.16
CA LYS A 2 1.49 -16.24 -27.14
C LYS A 2 1.72 -15.16 -26.09
N LEU A 3 0.88 -14.11 -26.15
CA LEU A 3 0.65 -13.21 -25.04
C LEU A 3 0.18 -14.07 -23.87
N CYS A 4 0.95 -14.06 -22.79
CA CYS A 4 0.57 -14.70 -21.56
C CYS A 4 -0.53 -13.84 -20.94
N ASP A 5 -1.78 -14.21 -21.19
CA ASP A 5 -2.92 -13.67 -20.47
C ASP A 5 -2.74 -13.98 -19.00
N TYR A 6 -2.26 -12.99 -18.25
CA TYR A 6 -2.24 -13.06 -16.80
C TYR A 6 -3.67 -12.79 -16.34
N ASP A 7 -4.41 -13.87 -16.21
CA ASP A 7 -5.80 -13.84 -15.76
C ASP A 7 -5.86 -13.42 -14.30
N TYR A 8 -6.19 -12.14 -14.07
CA TYR A 8 -6.50 -11.62 -12.73
C TYR A 8 -7.83 -12.16 -12.17
N THR A 9 -8.50 -13.02 -12.94
CA THR A 9 -9.85 -13.52 -12.61
C THR A 9 -9.85 -14.87 -11.93
N THR A 10 -8.71 -15.51 -11.67
CA THR A 10 -8.67 -16.80 -10.99
C THR A 10 -8.31 -16.66 -9.51
N VAL A 11 -9.17 -16.13 -8.71
CA VAL A 11 -9.69 -16.72 -7.46
C VAL A 11 -11.07 -16.13 -7.23
N SER A 12 -12.06 -16.94 -7.48
CA SER A 12 -13.45 -16.73 -7.16
C SER A 12 -13.63 -16.55 -5.65
N ASP A 13 -13.76 -15.32 -5.21
CA ASP A 13 -14.66 -14.99 -4.13
C ASP A 13 -15.36 -13.70 -4.55
N GLU A 14 -16.63 -13.78 -4.87
CA GLU A 14 -17.52 -12.69 -5.27
C GLU A 14 -17.62 -11.54 -4.23
N LYS A 15 -16.76 -11.55 -3.21
CA LYS A 15 -16.73 -10.60 -2.09
C LYS A 15 -15.61 -9.59 -2.13
N HIS A 16 -14.56 -9.77 -2.95
CA HIS A 16 -13.38 -8.92 -2.93
C HIS A 16 -13.25 -8.14 -4.25
N HIS A 17 -13.57 -6.85 -4.22
CA HIS A 17 -13.47 -5.94 -5.36
C HIS A 17 -12.72 -4.66 -4.98
N PRO A 18 -12.12 -3.96 -5.93
CA PRO A 18 -11.49 -2.67 -5.66
C PRO A 18 -12.51 -1.64 -5.17
N PHE A 19 -12.05 -0.71 -4.33
CA PHE A 19 -12.83 0.47 -4.00
C PHE A 19 -13.20 1.24 -5.25
N THR A 20 -14.43 1.72 -5.31
CA THR A 20 -14.88 2.62 -6.35
C THR A 20 -14.33 4.03 -6.12
N HIS A 21 -14.33 4.85 -7.19
CA HIS A 21 -13.90 6.24 -7.09
C HIS A 21 -14.74 7.06 -6.10
N ASP A 22 -16.05 6.79 -6.06
CA ASP A 22 -16.97 7.45 -5.12
C ASP A 22 -16.68 7.09 -3.68
N GLU A 23 -16.38 5.83 -3.37
CA GLU A 23 -16.00 5.39 -2.04
C GLU A 23 -14.67 6.01 -1.59
N ILE A 24 -13.69 6.10 -2.48
CA ILE A 24 -12.41 6.76 -2.18
C ILE A 24 -12.64 8.25 -1.91
N ASN A 25 -13.46 8.93 -2.70
CA ASN A 25 -13.82 10.32 -2.48
C ASN A 25 -14.58 10.51 -1.16
N LEU A 26 -15.47 9.59 -0.80
CA LEU A 26 -16.17 9.62 0.48
C LEU A 26 -15.17 9.50 1.65
N ILE A 27 -14.20 8.59 1.56
CA ILE A 27 -13.12 8.47 2.56
C ILE A 27 -12.31 9.78 2.64
N ARG A 28 -11.91 10.36 1.52
CA ARG A 28 -11.14 11.61 1.48
C ARG A 28 -11.86 12.78 2.12
N ASN A 29 -13.15 12.86 1.94
CA ASN A 29 -13.99 13.98 2.39
C ASN A 29 -14.54 13.80 3.82
N THR A 30 -14.37 12.63 4.43
CA THR A 30 -14.78 12.44 5.83
C THR A 30 -13.87 13.22 6.80
N SER A 31 -14.36 13.41 8.01
CA SER A 31 -13.62 14.13 9.06
C SER A 31 -12.24 13.52 9.31
N PRO A 32 -11.22 14.34 9.60
CA PRO A 32 -9.90 13.84 9.93
C PRO A 32 -9.93 12.84 11.09
N SER A 33 -9.30 11.69 10.90
CA SER A 33 -9.16 10.67 11.93
C SER A 33 -7.94 9.77 11.63
N PRO A 34 -7.36 9.13 12.64
CA PRO A 34 -6.29 8.15 12.41
C PRO A 34 -6.72 6.99 11.50
N GLU A 35 -7.98 6.57 11.60
CA GLU A 35 -8.54 5.50 10.76
C GLU A 35 -8.58 5.91 9.29
N LYS A 36 -9.01 7.13 8.99
CA LYS A 36 -8.97 7.69 7.64
C LYS A 36 -7.55 7.71 7.09
N ASP A 37 -6.61 8.25 7.85
CA ASP A 37 -5.21 8.34 7.45
C ASP A 37 -4.61 6.96 7.19
N MET A 38 -4.89 5.99 8.06
CA MET A 38 -4.47 4.60 7.89
C MET A 38 -5.01 3.99 6.59
N VAL A 39 -6.30 4.14 6.32
CA VAL A 39 -6.94 3.59 5.10
C VAL A 39 -6.36 4.25 3.85
N LEU A 40 -6.12 5.57 3.86
CA LEU A 40 -5.48 6.26 2.74
C LEU A 40 -4.05 5.76 2.50
N ILE A 41 -3.26 5.52 3.56
CA ILE A 41 -1.92 4.94 3.40
C ILE A 41 -2.02 3.56 2.75
N LEU A 42 -2.92 2.70 3.19
CA LEU A 42 -3.11 1.37 2.61
C LEU A 42 -3.52 1.45 1.13
N LEU A 43 -4.46 2.35 0.77
CA LEU A 43 -4.95 2.57 -0.60
C LEU A 43 -3.86 3.09 -1.55
N TYR A 44 -2.99 3.99 -1.09
CA TYR A 44 -1.97 4.59 -1.97
C TYR A 44 -0.68 3.78 -2.08
N THR A 45 -0.44 2.86 -1.15
CA THR A 45 0.81 2.09 -1.11
C THR A 45 0.63 0.63 -1.53
N GLY A 46 -0.58 0.10 -1.39
CA GLY A 46 -0.82 -1.34 -1.57
C GLY A 46 -0.02 -2.22 -0.59
N ILE A 47 0.45 -1.65 0.53
CA ILE A 47 1.15 -2.39 1.58
C ILE A 47 0.23 -3.46 2.18
N ARG A 48 0.77 -4.63 2.51
CA ARG A 48 0.00 -5.63 3.25
C ARG A 48 -0.22 -5.18 4.69
N ALA A 49 -1.38 -5.54 5.26
CA ALA A 49 -1.71 -5.17 6.64
C ALA A 49 -0.62 -5.59 7.64
N GLU A 50 -0.09 -6.79 7.48
CA GLU A 50 0.99 -7.32 8.33
C GLU A 50 2.30 -6.52 8.18
N GLU A 51 2.62 -6.09 6.97
CA GLU A 51 3.79 -5.24 6.70
C GLU A 51 3.61 -3.85 7.32
N PHE A 52 2.40 -3.28 7.23
CA PHE A 52 2.08 -1.99 7.86
C PHE A 52 2.20 -2.06 9.40
N LEU A 53 1.76 -3.17 10.00
CA LEU A 53 1.84 -3.38 11.44
C LEU A 53 3.29 -3.33 11.97
N ILE A 54 4.25 -3.84 11.19
CA ILE A 54 5.65 -3.95 11.61
C ILE A 54 6.56 -2.89 10.97
N LEU A 55 6.00 -1.94 10.22
CA LEU A 55 6.79 -0.88 9.58
C LEU A 55 7.47 -0.03 10.65
N GLU A 56 8.80 0.03 10.59
CA GLU A 56 9.64 0.79 11.50
C GLU A 56 9.97 2.18 10.94
N ASN A 57 10.03 3.19 11.81
CA ASN A 57 10.38 4.56 11.38
C ASN A 57 11.76 4.65 10.71
N LYS A 58 12.74 3.84 11.14
CA LYS A 58 14.08 3.83 10.50
C LYS A 58 14.08 3.40 9.04
N ASN A 59 13.01 2.73 8.59
CA ASN A 59 12.86 2.25 7.22
C ASN A 59 12.10 3.23 6.32
N ILE A 60 11.78 4.43 6.83
CA ILE A 60 11.06 5.47 6.08
C ILE A 60 12.06 6.53 5.64
N HIS A 61 12.18 6.72 4.35
CA HIS A 61 13.06 7.68 3.68
C HIS A 61 12.19 8.81 3.11
N LEU A 62 11.89 9.81 3.96
CA LEU A 62 10.95 10.89 3.60
C LEU A 62 11.46 11.74 2.44
N ASP A 63 12.74 12.08 2.43
CA ASP A 63 13.35 12.94 1.41
C ASP A 63 13.34 12.26 0.03
N ASP A 64 13.45 10.95 0.01
CA ASP A 64 13.44 10.11 -1.20
C ASP A 64 12.06 9.52 -1.50
N GLN A 65 11.06 9.77 -0.65
CA GLN A 65 9.65 9.37 -0.79
C GLN A 65 9.43 7.86 -0.93
N TYR A 66 10.09 7.05 -0.12
CA TYR A 66 9.83 5.62 -0.07
C TYR A 66 10.03 5.06 1.34
N PHE A 67 9.54 3.85 1.55
CA PHE A 67 9.89 3.05 2.70
C PHE A 67 10.22 1.62 2.31
N ILE A 68 11.02 0.98 3.14
CA ILE A 68 11.45 -0.40 2.96
C ILE A 68 10.63 -1.27 3.89
N THR A 69 10.00 -2.29 3.33
CA THR A 69 9.24 -3.29 4.08
C THR A 69 9.56 -4.68 3.58
N GLY A 70 9.22 -5.68 4.33
CA GLY A 70 9.33 -7.07 3.91
C GLY A 70 9.02 -8.01 5.05
N VAL A 71 8.11 -8.97 4.81
CA VAL A 71 7.95 -10.13 5.68
C VAL A 71 9.02 -11.14 5.30
N LYS A 72 9.48 -11.96 6.26
CA LYS A 72 10.59 -12.94 6.15
C LYS A 72 10.38 -14.08 5.12
N THR A 73 9.83 -13.80 3.95
CA THR A 73 9.83 -14.75 2.82
C THR A 73 10.94 -14.36 1.86
N ASP A 74 11.62 -15.31 1.24
CA ASP A 74 12.74 -15.05 0.32
C ASP A 74 12.38 -14.14 -0.85
N ALA A 75 11.11 -14.08 -1.24
CA ALA A 75 10.57 -13.19 -2.25
C ALA A 75 10.20 -11.79 -1.74
N GLY A 76 10.07 -11.60 -0.42
CA GLY A 76 9.58 -10.35 0.20
C GLY A 76 10.64 -9.56 0.98
N LYS A 77 11.89 -10.01 1.01
CA LYS A 77 12.98 -9.31 1.71
C LYS A 77 13.26 -7.96 1.06
N SER A 78 13.12 -6.88 1.87
CA SER A 78 13.54 -5.53 1.51
C SER A 78 12.85 -4.96 0.25
N ARG A 79 11.53 -4.98 0.24
CA ARG A 79 10.72 -4.34 -0.82
C ARG A 79 10.69 -2.83 -0.62
N ILE A 80 10.92 -2.09 -1.70
CA ILE A 80 10.70 -0.64 -1.74
C ILE A 80 9.23 -0.37 -2.07
N ILE A 81 8.58 0.41 -1.24
CA ILE A 81 7.24 0.94 -1.48
C ILE A 81 7.36 2.46 -1.62
N PRO A 82 7.08 3.00 -2.83
CA PRO A 82 7.11 4.44 -3.04
C PRO A 82 5.95 5.13 -2.33
N ILE A 83 6.17 6.37 -1.90
CA ILE A 83 5.16 7.23 -1.27
C ILE A 83 4.62 8.19 -2.33
N HIS A 84 3.34 8.07 -2.63
CA HIS A 84 2.63 8.99 -3.52
C HIS A 84 2.56 10.39 -2.89
N ASN A 85 2.62 11.45 -3.71
CA ASN A 85 2.59 12.83 -3.25
C ASN A 85 1.36 13.16 -2.40
N ASP A 86 0.20 12.59 -2.72
CA ASP A 86 -1.07 12.86 -2.01
C ASP A 86 -1.05 12.37 -0.55
N ILE A 87 -0.26 11.34 -0.24
CA ILE A 87 -0.15 10.81 1.13
C ILE A 87 1.14 11.22 1.84
N LEU A 88 2.06 11.89 1.18
CA LEU A 88 3.30 12.34 1.80
C LEU A 88 3.05 13.18 3.06
N PRO A 89 2.10 14.14 3.08
CA PRO A 89 1.77 14.88 4.30
C PRO A 89 1.26 13.99 5.44
N ILE A 90 0.52 12.92 5.10
CA ILE A 90 0.04 11.96 6.09
C ILE A 90 1.21 11.17 6.67
N ILE A 91 2.13 10.69 5.83
CA ILE A 91 3.33 9.98 6.30
C ILE A 91 4.18 10.90 7.20
N GLN A 92 4.40 12.14 6.80
CA GLN A 92 5.13 13.14 7.61
C GLN A 92 4.48 13.38 8.98
N LYS A 93 3.15 13.41 9.05
CA LYS A 93 2.39 13.60 10.30
C LYS A 93 2.66 12.50 11.33
N TYR A 94 2.81 11.26 10.88
CA TYR A 94 2.99 10.10 11.77
C TYR A 94 4.45 9.68 11.94
N TYR A 95 5.34 10.14 11.07
CA TYR A 95 6.76 9.84 11.16
C TYR A 95 7.39 10.40 12.44
N ASN A 96 8.07 9.53 13.19
CA ASN A 96 8.80 9.96 14.38
C ASN A 96 10.06 9.10 14.55
N PRO A 97 11.26 9.63 14.24
CA PRO A 97 12.51 8.85 14.30
C PRO A 97 12.88 8.39 15.72
N LYS A 98 12.23 8.96 16.76
CA LYS A 98 12.42 8.53 18.16
C LYS A 98 11.56 7.33 18.54
N LYS A 99 10.56 6.98 17.73
CA LYS A 99 9.70 5.80 17.93
C LYS A 99 10.20 4.64 17.07
N HIS A 100 10.09 3.41 17.59
CA HIS A 100 10.49 2.22 16.85
C HIS A 100 9.57 1.99 15.64
N TYR A 101 8.26 1.85 15.89
CA TYR A 101 7.27 1.61 14.84
C TYR A 101 6.65 2.91 14.33
N PHE A 102 6.35 2.91 13.03
CA PHE A 102 5.75 4.04 12.34
C PHE A 102 4.35 4.36 12.86
N TRP A 103 3.47 3.34 12.93
CA TRP A 103 2.09 3.55 13.34
C TRP A 103 1.88 3.25 14.82
N ASP A 104 1.24 4.18 15.53
CA ASP A 104 0.90 4.02 16.93
C ASP A 104 -0.56 3.57 17.07
N PHE A 105 -0.77 2.42 17.71
CA PHE A 105 -2.11 1.90 18.00
C PHE A 105 -2.64 2.38 19.36
N ASN A 106 -2.06 3.45 19.94
CA ASN A 106 -2.49 4.05 21.20
C ASN A 106 -2.59 3.02 22.35
N GLY A 107 -1.55 2.22 22.53
CA GLY A 107 -1.50 1.19 23.56
C GLY A 107 -2.23 -0.12 23.24
N SER A 108 -2.97 -0.19 22.12
CA SER A 108 -3.56 -1.45 21.67
C SER A 108 -2.50 -2.39 21.10
N GLN A 109 -2.76 -3.69 21.14
CA GLN A 109 -1.86 -4.68 20.57
C GLN A 109 -1.67 -4.46 19.07
N ARG A 110 -0.42 -4.63 18.62
CA ARG A 110 0.00 -4.52 17.22
C ARG A 110 -0.24 -5.82 16.47
N ILE A 111 -1.52 -6.15 16.29
CA ILE A 111 -1.99 -7.37 15.62
C ILE A 111 -3.00 -7.03 14.54
N TYR A 112 -3.20 -7.97 13.61
CA TYR A 112 -4.13 -7.78 12.49
C TYR A 112 -5.56 -7.44 12.96
N GLN A 113 -6.04 -8.06 14.04
CA GLN A 113 -7.38 -7.81 14.59
C GLN A 113 -7.57 -6.35 15.02
N THR A 114 -6.55 -5.72 15.59
CA THR A 114 -6.60 -4.30 15.97
C THR A 114 -6.68 -3.40 14.75
N LEU A 115 -5.88 -3.66 13.71
CA LEU A 115 -5.94 -2.94 12.44
C LEU A 115 -7.31 -3.14 11.80
N ARG A 116 -7.76 -4.39 11.70
CA ARG A 116 -9.05 -4.75 11.12
C ARG A 116 -10.22 -4.04 11.82
N TRP A 117 -10.24 -4.03 13.14
CA TRP A 117 -11.27 -3.35 13.90
C TRP A 117 -11.32 -1.84 13.60
N ARG A 118 -10.16 -1.18 13.52
CA ARG A 118 -10.09 0.24 13.17
C ARG A 118 -10.55 0.51 11.74
N PHE A 119 -10.17 -0.35 10.83
CA PHE A 119 -10.60 -0.30 9.44
C PHE A 119 -12.13 -0.44 9.34
N ASP A 120 -12.69 -1.50 9.95
CA ASP A 120 -14.12 -1.79 9.93
C ASP A 120 -14.96 -0.67 10.55
N ARG A 121 -14.41 -0.01 11.58
CA ARG A 121 -15.07 1.15 12.20
C ARG A 121 -15.29 2.29 11.19
N LEU A 122 -14.29 2.62 10.39
CA LEU A 122 -14.43 3.63 9.34
C LEU A 122 -15.36 3.15 8.23
N MET A 123 -15.22 1.91 7.77
CA MET A 123 -16.08 1.34 6.73
C MET A 123 -17.56 1.38 7.15
N LYS A 124 -17.85 0.97 8.37
CA LYS A 124 -19.21 1.03 8.94
C LYS A 124 -19.75 2.47 9.03
N GLN A 125 -18.91 3.41 9.46
CA GLN A 125 -19.29 4.83 9.54
C GLN A 125 -19.69 5.38 8.17
N LEU A 126 -19.03 4.95 7.11
CA LEU A 126 -19.25 5.43 5.74
C LEU A 126 -20.21 4.56 4.94
N ASN A 127 -20.72 3.48 5.54
CA ASN A 127 -21.56 2.48 4.87
C ASN A 127 -20.90 1.88 3.62
N ILE A 128 -19.62 1.54 3.74
CA ILE A 128 -18.79 0.90 2.72
C ILE A 128 -18.49 -0.54 3.16
N ASP A 129 -18.58 -1.49 2.24
CA ASP A 129 -18.31 -2.91 2.53
C ASP A 129 -17.01 -3.37 1.87
N HIS A 130 -15.90 -3.17 2.58
CA HIS A 130 -14.58 -3.61 2.17
C HIS A 130 -13.77 -4.18 3.34
N ILE A 131 -12.71 -4.91 2.98
CA ILE A 131 -11.70 -5.39 3.94
C ILE A 131 -10.32 -4.76 3.63
N PRO A 132 -9.35 -4.80 4.56
CA PRO A 132 -8.03 -4.21 4.33
C PRO A 132 -7.33 -4.71 3.07
N HIS A 133 -7.56 -5.96 2.65
CA HIS A 133 -6.94 -6.50 1.45
C HIS A 133 -7.43 -5.83 0.15
N ASP A 134 -8.67 -5.33 0.14
CA ASP A 134 -9.25 -4.65 -1.02
C ASP A 134 -8.53 -3.33 -1.35
N THR A 135 -7.89 -2.69 -0.36
CA THR A 135 -7.04 -1.52 -0.60
C THR A 135 -5.90 -1.84 -1.56
N ARG A 136 -5.32 -3.02 -1.42
CA ARG A 136 -4.22 -3.47 -2.27
C ARG A 136 -4.71 -3.84 -3.68
N HIS A 137 -5.89 -4.44 -3.82
CA HIS A 137 -6.53 -4.65 -5.12
C HIS A 137 -6.80 -3.30 -5.81
N THR A 138 -7.27 -2.32 -5.05
CA THR A 138 -7.50 -0.95 -5.55
C THR A 138 -6.22 -0.32 -6.07
N THR A 139 -5.13 -0.40 -5.30
CA THR A 139 -3.81 0.10 -5.71
C THR A 139 -3.34 -0.59 -7.01
N ALA A 140 -3.46 -1.91 -7.09
CA ALA A 140 -3.09 -2.67 -8.28
C ALA A 140 -3.87 -2.22 -9.52
N THR A 141 -5.19 -2.07 -9.37
CA THR A 141 -6.09 -1.61 -10.44
C THR A 141 -5.75 -0.17 -10.87
N ALA A 142 -5.52 0.73 -9.91
CA ALA A 142 -5.19 2.13 -10.20
C ALA A 142 -3.84 2.26 -10.92
N MET A 143 -2.82 1.49 -10.52
CA MET A 143 -1.54 1.45 -11.23
C MET A 143 -1.69 0.92 -12.65
N HIS A 144 -2.48 -0.14 -12.84
CA HIS A 144 -2.77 -0.67 -14.17
C HIS A 144 -3.49 0.37 -15.05
N ASN A 145 -4.52 1.04 -14.52
CA ASN A 145 -5.27 2.08 -15.23
C ASN A 145 -4.41 3.31 -15.56
N ALA A 146 -3.39 3.58 -14.78
CA ALA A 146 -2.40 4.62 -15.04
C ALA A 146 -1.29 4.18 -16.05
N ASN A 147 -1.44 2.99 -16.65
CA ASN A 147 -0.51 2.39 -17.60
C ASN A 147 0.93 2.23 -17.05
N LEU A 148 1.08 1.93 -15.77
CA LEU A 148 2.39 1.54 -15.25
C LEU A 148 2.82 0.21 -15.88
N ASP A 149 4.12 0.08 -16.14
CA ASP A 149 4.68 -1.20 -16.56
C ASP A 149 4.39 -2.27 -15.52
N ILE A 150 3.94 -3.43 -15.97
CA ILE A 150 3.58 -4.57 -15.12
C ILE A 150 4.73 -4.99 -14.18
N MET A 151 5.97 -4.75 -14.59
CA MET A 151 7.14 -5.02 -13.76
C MET A 151 7.16 -4.10 -12.53
N TYR A 152 6.91 -2.80 -12.70
CA TYR A 152 6.85 -1.86 -11.57
C TYR A 152 5.68 -2.20 -10.63
N ILE A 153 4.52 -2.56 -11.18
CA ILE A 153 3.38 -3.03 -10.39
C ILE A 153 3.78 -4.23 -9.54
N LYS A 154 4.41 -5.23 -10.13
CA LYS A 154 4.89 -6.43 -9.42
C LYS A 154 5.91 -6.09 -8.32
N LEU A 155 6.85 -5.18 -8.59
CA LEU A 155 7.87 -4.74 -7.63
C LEU A 155 7.22 -4.01 -6.44
N ILE A 156 6.37 -3.03 -6.71
CA ILE A 156 5.68 -2.24 -5.67
C ILE A 156 4.81 -3.16 -4.81
N LEU A 157 4.08 -4.06 -5.42
CA LEU A 157 3.23 -4.99 -4.69
C LEU A 157 4.00 -6.18 -4.06
N GLY A 158 5.27 -6.40 -4.41
CA GLY A 158 6.07 -7.50 -3.88
C GLY A 158 5.59 -8.87 -4.36
N HIS A 159 5.26 -8.96 -5.64
CA HIS A 159 5.05 -10.23 -6.32
C HIS A 159 6.40 -10.84 -6.69
N HIS A 160 6.43 -12.17 -6.85
CA HIS A 160 7.66 -12.86 -7.22
C HIS A 160 8.11 -12.43 -8.63
N ILE A 161 9.36 -11.99 -8.74
CA ILE A 161 10.01 -11.64 -10.01
C ILE A 161 11.26 -12.50 -10.13
N ASN A 162 11.35 -13.25 -11.21
CA ASN A 162 12.47 -14.17 -11.47
C ASN A 162 13.76 -13.42 -11.92
N ASP A 163 13.64 -12.16 -12.33
CA ASP A 163 14.78 -11.38 -12.82
C ASP A 163 15.48 -10.62 -11.68
N ILE A 164 16.64 -11.13 -11.28
CA ILE A 164 17.48 -10.56 -10.22
C ILE A 164 18.06 -9.22 -10.67
N THR A 165 18.38 -9.06 -11.95
CA THR A 165 19.01 -7.85 -12.49
C THR A 165 18.12 -6.63 -12.35
N GLN A 166 16.83 -6.80 -12.60
CA GLN A 166 15.84 -5.74 -12.46
C GLN A 166 15.62 -5.33 -11.00
N ARG A 167 15.64 -6.28 -10.07
CA ARG A 167 15.60 -5.97 -8.63
C ARG A 167 16.77 -5.12 -8.19
N VAL A 168 17.99 -5.49 -8.60
CA VAL A 168 19.22 -4.75 -8.26
C VAL A 168 19.18 -3.33 -8.82
N TYR A 169 18.74 -3.16 -10.06
CA TYR A 169 18.65 -1.84 -10.69
C TYR A 169 17.71 -0.89 -9.95
N ILE A 170 16.54 -1.36 -9.51
CA ILE A 170 15.55 -0.54 -8.80
C ILE A 170 15.98 -0.24 -7.37
N HIS A 171 16.63 -1.18 -6.68
CA HIS A 171 17.24 -0.91 -5.37
C HIS A 171 18.30 0.19 -5.43
N SER A 172 18.99 0.33 -6.55
CA SER A 172 19.97 1.42 -6.76
C SER A 172 19.30 2.75 -7.15
N ASN A 173 18.05 2.76 -7.60
CA ASN A 173 17.32 3.98 -7.97
C ASN A 173 15.82 3.94 -7.60
N PRO A 174 15.48 4.10 -6.32
CA PRO A 174 14.08 4.10 -5.86
C PRO A 174 13.21 5.19 -6.48
N LYS A 175 13.81 6.29 -6.95
CA LYS A 175 13.10 7.41 -7.55
C LYS A 175 12.24 6.99 -8.74
N ILE A 176 12.65 5.98 -9.50
CA ILE A 176 11.86 5.45 -10.61
C ILE A 176 10.48 4.99 -10.12
N LEU A 177 10.43 4.26 -9.00
CA LEU A 177 9.14 3.81 -8.44
C LEU A 177 8.30 4.97 -7.91
N VAL A 178 8.94 6.02 -7.38
CA VAL A 178 8.25 7.23 -6.92
C VAL A 178 7.64 7.98 -8.10
N ASP A 179 8.38 8.13 -9.20
CA ASP A 179 7.88 8.77 -10.41
C ASP A 179 6.72 7.94 -11.03
N GLU A 180 6.82 6.62 -11.01
CA GLU A 180 5.78 5.73 -11.51
C GLU A 180 4.51 5.77 -10.65
N ILE A 181 4.61 5.65 -9.32
CA ILE A 181 3.42 5.65 -8.45
C ILE A 181 2.64 6.96 -8.54
N ASN A 182 3.33 8.08 -8.79
CA ASN A 182 2.69 9.40 -8.92
C ASN A 182 1.88 9.58 -10.21
N LYS A 183 1.92 8.64 -11.15
CA LYS A 183 1.01 8.59 -12.30
C LYS A 183 -0.38 8.06 -11.90
N MET A 184 -0.45 7.31 -10.81
CA MET A 184 -1.68 6.71 -10.30
C MET A 184 -2.64 7.80 -9.82
N LYS A 185 -3.93 7.61 -10.12
CA LYS A 185 -5.03 8.43 -9.61
C LYS A 185 -6.05 7.53 -8.93
N LEU A 186 -6.37 7.86 -7.70
CA LEU A 186 -7.39 7.18 -6.90
C LEU A 186 -8.60 8.06 -6.71
#